data_292451a7877f1e4179b1e718d91ed18c
#
_entry.id   292451a7877f1e4179b1e718d91ed18c
#
_cell.length_a   1.000
_cell.length_b   1.000
_cell.length_c   1.000
_cell.angle_alpha   90.00
_cell.angle_beta   90.00
_cell.angle_gamma   90.00
#
_symmetry.space_group_name_H-M   'P 1'
#
loop_
_entity.id
_entity.type
_entity.pdbx_description
1 polymer ?
#
loop_
_entity_poly.entity_id
_entity_poly.type
_entity_poly.pdbx_seq_one_letter_code
_entity_poly.pdbx_strand_id
1 'polypeptide(L)'
;MVGDYRQATYSTHNTSKYKKYNGGKIVNFFKNENSHLNVEIDDSTLNCSHRSNQKICDFASKIANDNLIIKSESKFKDNHEGVFFISKEKVDLYLEIYKPVQLRYDKKTKVNENYRVYNFGDSKGLQFERVLIYPTNPILKWIENPESKLVDLSRSGFYVAVTRAKHSVAIVCDKKFLNRDKIKPFLLPEDFFYKL
;
A
#
# COMPACT_ATOMS: atom_id res chain seq x y z
N MET A 1 -17.27 -10.55 -13.23
CA MET A 1 -16.20 -10.72 -12.21
C MET A 1 -15.51 -9.38 -12.02
N VAL A 2 -15.27 -8.96 -10.77
CA VAL A 2 -14.50 -7.75 -10.46
C VAL A 2 -13.26 -8.16 -9.69
N GLY A 3 -12.11 -7.58 -10.01
CA GLY A 3 -10.86 -7.90 -9.32
C GLY A 3 -9.82 -6.79 -9.52
N ASP A 4 -8.94 -6.65 -8.52
CA ASP A 4 -7.78 -5.77 -8.58
C ASP A 4 -6.52 -6.63 -8.42
N TYR A 5 -5.77 -6.82 -9.51
CA TYR A 5 -4.56 -7.65 -9.52
C TYR A 5 -3.43 -7.08 -8.65
N ARG A 6 -3.46 -5.77 -8.35
CA ARG A 6 -2.51 -5.11 -7.44
C ARG A 6 -2.66 -5.62 -6.00
N GLN A 7 -3.85 -6.14 -5.65
CA GLN A 7 -4.19 -6.69 -4.35
C GLN A 7 -4.02 -8.22 -4.28
N ALA A 8 -3.23 -8.83 -5.16
CA ALA A 8 -2.96 -10.26 -5.18
C ALA A 8 -1.96 -10.65 -4.09
N THR A 9 -2.42 -10.69 -2.82
CA THR A 9 -1.59 -11.01 -1.65
C THR A 9 -1.38 -12.50 -1.43
N TYR A 10 -2.15 -13.35 -2.10
CA TYR A 10 -2.07 -14.81 -2.03
C TYR A 10 -2.03 -15.42 -3.44
N SER A 11 -1.22 -16.46 -3.61
CA SER A 11 -1.26 -17.31 -4.79
C SER A 11 -2.16 -18.50 -4.49
N THR A 12 -3.35 -18.54 -5.08
CA THR A 12 -4.34 -19.61 -4.85
C THR A 12 -4.11 -20.84 -5.72
N HIS A 13 -3.30 -20.72 -6.78
CA HIS A 13 -3.08 -21.81 -7.75
C HIS A 13 -1.58 -21.97 -8.04
N ASN A 14 -1.02 -23.07 -7.57
CA ASN A 14 0.36 -23.46 -7.85
C ASN A 14 0.50 -24.38 -9.08
N THR A 15 -0.59 -24.62 -9.83
CA THR A 15 -0.52 -25.44 -11.04
C THR A 15 0.25 -24.71 -12.13
N SER A 16 1.24 -25.36 -12.70
CA SER A 16 2.10 -24.81 -13.76
C SER A 16 1.31 -24.27 -14.96
N LYS A 17 0.19 -24.93 -15.27
CA LYS A 17 -0.72 -24.60 -16.39
C LYS A 17 -1.23 -23.15 -16.35
N TYR A 18 -1.63 -22.65 -15.17
CA TYR A 18 -2.25 -21.32 -15.05
C TYR A 18 -1.32 -20.25 -14.45
N LYS A 19 -0.10 -20.62 -14.07
CA LYS A 19 0.87 -19.70 -13.48
C LYS A 19 1.18 -18.49 -14.39
N LYS A 20 1.14 -18.70 -15.71
CA LYS A 20 1.36 -17.65 -16.72
C LYS A 20 0.31 -16.53 -16.70
N TYR A 21 -0.85 -16.75 -16.05
CA TYR A 21 -1.95 -15.79 -15.95
C TYR A 21 -2.06 -15.11 -14.58
N ASN A 22 -1.09 -15.32 -13.70
CA ASN A 22 -1.10 -14.66 -12.39
C ASN A 22 -0.97 -13.14 -12.50
N GLY A 23 -1.59 -12.42 -11.56
CA GLY A 23 -1.59 -10.97 -11.52
C GLY A 23 -2.36 -10.32 -12.66
N GLY A 24 -1.84 -9.23 -13.23
CA GLY A 24 -2.47 -8.50 -14.35
C GLY A 24 -2.64 -9.32 -15.64
N LYS A 25 -1.97 -10.47 -15.73
CA LYS A 25 -2.08 -11.34 -16.90
C LYS A 25 -3.38 -12.16 -16.95
N ILE A 26 -4.23 -12.10 -15.94
CA ILE A 26 -5.54 -12.78 -15.92
C ILE A 26 -6.42 -12.35 -17.09
N VAL A 27 -6.30 -11.12 -17.54
CA VAL A 27 -7.01 -10.59 -18.72
C VAL A 27 -6.68 -11.42 -19.96
N ASN A 28 -5.43 -11.85 -20.11
CA ASN A 28 -4.99 -12.67 -21.26
C ASN A 28 -5.61 -14.06 -21.23
N PHE A 29 -5.94 -14.60 -20.05
CA PHE A 29 -6.65 -15.86 -19.93
C PHE A 29 -8.02 -15.79 -20.60
N PHE A 30 -8.76 -14.71 -20.36
CA PHE A 30 -10.08 -14.53 -20.96
C PHE A 30 -10.01 -14.20 -22.45
N LYS A 31 -9.02 -13.41 -22.87
CA LYS A 31 -8.84 -13.02 -24.29
C LYS A 31 -8.35 -14.18 -25.17
N ASN A 32 -7.44 -15.01 -24.68
CA ASN A 32 -6.72 -15.97 -25.52
C ASN A 32 -7.20 -17.42 -25.38
N GLU A 33 -7.41 -17.91 -24.15
CA GLU A 33 -7.72 -19.33 -23.93
C GLU A 33 -9.22 -19.64 -23.81
N ASN A 34 -10.01 -18.63 -23.47
CA ASN A 34 -11.46 -18.76 -23.34
C ASN A 34 -12.21 -17.79 -24.25
N SER A 35 -11.69 -17.58 -25.45
CA SER A 35 -12.33 -16.73 -26.47
C SER A 35 -13.72 -17.20 -26.90
N HIS A 36 -14.08 -18.48 -26.60
CA HIS A 36 -15.42 -19.00 -26.76
C HIS A 36 -16.43 -18.42 -25.71
N LEU A 37 -15.94 -17.85 -24.63
CA LEU A 37 -16.76 -17.12 -23.68
C LEU A 37 -16.98 -15.70 -24.20
N ASN A 38 -18.24 -15.29 -24.31
CA ASN A 38 -18.57 -13.90 -24.62
C ASN A 38 -18.29 -13.05 -23.38
N VAL A 39 -17.07 -12.54 -23.26
CA VAL A 39 -16.58 -11.76 -22.10
C VAL A 39 -16.22 -10.35 -22.56
N GLU A 40 -16.91 -9.37 -22.01
CA GLU A 40 -16.52 -7.98 -22.09
C GLU A 40 -15.58 -7.65 -20.91
N ILE A 41 -14.47 -7.02 -21.20
CA ILE A 41 -13.45 -6.63 -20.20
C ILE A 41 -13.39 -5.12 -20.14
N ASP A 42 -13.85 -4.58 -19.03
CA ASP A 42 -13.66 -3.16 -18.68
C ASP A 42 -12.52 -3.03 -17.68
N ASP A 43 -11.44 -2.39 -18.10
CA ASP A 43 -10.24 -2.09 -17.32
C ASP A 43 -10.05 -0.57 -17.09
N SER A 44 -11.03 0.23 -17.45
CA SER A 44 -11.00 1.69 -17.44
C SER A 44 -11.92 2.36 -16.43
N THR A 45 -13.09 1.78 -16.14
CA THR A 45 -14.14 2.43 -15.36
C THR A 45 -13.80 2.52 -13.87
N LEU A 46 -13.15 1.48 -13.29
CA LEU A 46 -12.84 1.43 -11.87
C LEU A 46 -11.44 1.98 -11.55
N ASN A 47 -11.19 3.23 -11.90
CA ASN A 47 -9.90 3.89 -11.73
C ASN A 47 -9.88 4.97 -10.64
N CYS A 48 -10.93 5.08 -9.83
CA CYS A 48 -11.03 6.04 -8.74
C CYS A 48 -11.11 5.37 -7.35
N SER A 49 -10.69 6.10 -6.33
CA SER A 49 -10.79 5.71 -4.92
C SER A 49 -11.73 6.65 -4.18
N HIS A 50 -12.84 6.09 -3.67
CA HIS A 50 -13.73 6.83 -2.77
C HIS A 50 -13.27 6.80 -1.31
N ARG A 51 -12.22 6.04 -1.01
CA ARG A 51 -11.69 5.83 0.35
C ARG A 51 -10.54 6.77 0.68
N SER A 52 -9.48 6.67 -0.09
CA SER A 52 -8.19 7.29 0.21
C SER A 52 -8.07 8.66 -0.45
N ASN A 53 -7.42 9.61 0.22
CA ASN A 53 -7.13 10.91 -0.38
C ASN A 53 -6.08 10.80 -1.50
N GLN A 54 -5.93 11.88 -2.28
CA GLN A 54 -5.08 11.86 -3.49
C GLN A 54 -3.61 11.54 -3.17
N LYS A 55 -3.05 12.03 -2.05
CA LYS A 55 -1.66 11.74 -1.66
C LYS A 55 -1.40 10.25 -1.45
N ILE A 56 -2.38 9.54 -0.87
CA ILE A 56 -2.31 8.07 -0.69
C ILE A 56 -2.47 7.37 -2.05
N CYS A 57 -3.38 7.82 -2.91
CA CYS A 57 -3.57 7.26 -4.25
C CYS A 57 -2.30 7.41 -5.11
N ASP A 58 -1.65 8.58 -5.09
CA ASP A 58 -0.41 8.83 -5.82
C ASP A 58 0.73 7.95 -5.34
N PHE A 59 0.84 7.77 -4.01
CA PHE A 59 1.83 6.88 -3.44
C PHE A 59 1.56 5.41 -3.81
N ALA A 60 0.31 4.97 -3.72
CA ALA A 60 -0.10 3.62 -4.11
C ALA A 60 0.16 3.34 -5.60
N SER A 61 -0.09 4.31 -6.49
CA SER A 61 0.20 4.19 -7.92
C SER A 61 1.70 4.00 -8.19
N LYS A 62 2.59 4.66 -7.41
CA LYS A 62 4.03 4.43 -7.50
C LYS A 62 4.44 3.02 -7.06
N ILE A 63 3.79 2.48 -6.01
CA ILE A 63 4.03 1.09 -5.57
C ILE A 63 3.60 0.11 -6.67
N ALA A 64 2.45 0.34 -7.29
CA ALA A 64 1.91 -0.53 -8.34
C ALA A 64 2.81 -0.55 -9.58
N ASN A 65 3.37 0.60 -9.96
CA ASN A 65 4.30 0.79 -11.08
C ASN A 65 3.78 0.20 -12.41
N ASP A 66 2.51 0.47 -12.71
CA ASP A 66 1.80 -0.06 -13.89
C ASP A 66 1.20 1.04 -14.78
N ASN A 67 1.65 2.29 -14.60
CA ASN A 67 1.21 3.49 -15.32
C ASN A 67 -0.27 3.86 -15.13
N LEU A 68 -1.01 3.13 -14.31
CA LEU A 68 -2.40 3.48 -14.00
C LEU A 68 -2.45 4.43 -12.81
N ILE A 69 -2.91 5.64 -13.04
CA ILE A 69 -3.08 6.67 -12.02
C ILE A 69 -4.47 6.54 -11.41
N ILE A 70 -4.52 6.33 -10.09
CA ILE A 70 -5.78 6.28 -9.35
C ILE A 70 -6.15 7.69 -8.92
N LYS A 71 -7.33 8.16 -9.33
CA LYS A 71 -7.89 9.42 -8.85
C LYS A 71 -8.60 9.23 -7.52
N SER A 72 -8.53 10.24 -6.67
CA SER A 72 -9.30 10.26 -5.42
C SER A 72 -10.62 11.00 -5.60
N GLU A 73 -11.70 10.33 -5.23
CA GLU A 73 -13.04 10.93 -5.05
C GLU A 73 -13.45 10.90 -3.58
N SER A 74 -12.48 10.75 -2.67
CA SER A 74 -12.70 10.74 -1.24
C SER A 74 -13.22 12.10 -0.77
N LYS A 75 -14.34 12.05 -0.03
CA LYS A 75 -14.93 13.22 0.63
C LYS A 75 -14.40 13.41 2.07
N PHE A 76 -13.59 12.47 2.54
CA PHE A 76 -13.02 12.54 3.88
C PHE A 76 -11.92 13.61 3.91
N LYS A 77 -11.96 14.45 4.94
CA LYS A 77 -10.98 15.50 5.22
C LYS A 77 -10.48 15.38 6.64
N ASP A 78 -9.21 15.63 6.83
CA ASP A 78 -8.57 15.60 8.15
C ASP A 78 -7.33 16.51 8.14
N ASN A 79 -6.92 16.99 9.32
CA ASN A 79 -5.75 17.86 9.46
C ASN A 79 -4.41 17.10 9.33
N HIS A 80 -4.45 15.76 9.40
CA HIS A 80 -3.27 14.90 9.27
C HIS A 80 -3.46 13.92 8.10
N GLU A 81 -3.28 14.44 6.88
CA GLU A 81 -3.52 13.70 5.64
C GLU A 81 -2.24 13.47 4.83
N GLY A 82 -2.08 12.27 4.32
CA GLY A 82 -1.03 11.93 3.39
C GLY A 82 -0.17 10.74 3.82
N VAL A 83 1.05 10.69 3.27
CA VAL A 83 2.02 9.62 3.57
C VAL A 83 3.22 10.24 4.28
N PHE A 84 3.60 9.65 5.41
CA PHE A 84 4.63 10.17 6.31
C PHE A 84 5.65 9.09 6.64
N PHE A 85 6.89 9.49 6.90
CA PHE A 85 7.91 8.63 7.50
C PHE A 85 8.07 8.96 8.97
N ILE A 86 8.18 7.93 9.81
CA ILE A 86 8.29 8.09 11.24
C ILE A 86 9.46 7.27 11.78
N SER A 87 10.27 7.86 12.65
CA SER A 87 11.36 7.13 13.30
C SER A 87 10.81 6.19 14.39
N LYS A 88 11.54 5.11 14.65
CA LYS A 88 11.13 4.12 15.65
C LYS A 88 10.90 4.73 17.03
N GLU A 89 11.70 5.72 17.39
CA GLU A 89 11.60 6.38 18.70
C GLU A 89 10.29 7.17 18.88
N LYS A 90 9.64 7.56 17.76
CA LYS A 90 8.39 8.33 17.78
C LYS A 90 7.14 7.49 17.58
N VAL A 91 7.27 6.18 17.43
CA VAL A 91 6.15 5.28 17.17
C VAL A 91 5.12 5.32 18.28
N ASP A 92 5.53 5.18 19.54
CA ASP A 92 4.59 5.14 20.67
C ASP A 92 3.83 6.46 20.82
N LEU A 93 4.51 7.59 20.64
CA LEU A 93 3.87 8.90 20.64
C LEU A 93 2.85 9.03 19.49
N TYR A 94 3.19 8.54 18.30
CA TYR A 94 2.28 8.57 17.16
C TYR A 94 1.05 7.68 17.40
N LEU A 95 1.24 6.51 18.00
CA LEU A 95 0.17 5.60 18.40
C LEU A 95 -0.78 6.25 19.41
N GLU A 96 -0.24 6.98 20.37
CA GLU A 96 -1.02 7.68 21.38
C GLU A 96 -1.86 8.81 20.79
N ILE A 97 -1.25 9.66 19.95
CA ILE A 97 -1.90 10.86 19.39
C ILE A 97 -2.93 10.48 18.31
N TYR A 98 -2.54 9.65 17.34
CA TYR A 98 -3.33 9.41 16.14
C TYR A 98 -4.08 8.07 16.13
N LYS A 99 -3.77 7.16 17.06
CA LYS A 99 -4.40 5.84 17.23
C LYS A 99 -4.53 5.06 15.91
N PRO A 100 -3.48 5.01 15.06
CA PRO A 100 -3.54 4.29 13.80
C PRO A 100 -3.66 2.79 14.04
N VAL A 101 -4.18 2.08 13.04
CA VAL A 101 -4.07 0.62 13.00
C VAL A 101 -2.67 0.25 12.50
N GLN A 102 -1.99 -0.62 13.22
CA GLN A 102 -0.67 -1.10 12.88
C GLN A 102 -0.75 -2.23 11.85
N LEU A 103 0.05 -2.11 10.79
CA LEU A 103 0.13 -3.10 9.72
C LEU A 103 1.56 -3.63 9.60
N ARG A 104 1.72 -4.96 9.66
CA ARG A 104 2.99 -5.66 9.54
C ARG A 104 2.93 -6.78 8.51
N TYR A 105 4.07 -7.22 8.01
CA TYR A 105 4.11 -8.32 7.06
C TYR A 105 3.70 -9.64 7.71
N ASP A 106 4.29 -9.94 8.87
CA ASP A 106 4.02 -11.16 9.65
C ASP A 106 4.19 -10.91 11.16
N LYS A 107 3.86 -11.94 11.96
CA LYS A 107 3.92 -11.89 13.43
C LYS A 107 5.34 -11.79 14.01
N LYS A 108 6.40 -11.99 13.21
CA LYS A 108 7.79 -11.83 13.66
C LYS A 108 8.17 -10.35 13.84
N THR A 109 7.46 -9.45 13.15
CA THR A 109 7.66 -8.01 13.31
C THR A 109 7.08 -7.55 14.64
N LYS A 110 7.97 -7.04 15.52
CA LYS A 110 7.57 -6.49 16.83
C LYS A 110 6.80 -5.18 16.64
N VAL A 111 5.68 -5.04 17.33
CA VAL A 111 4.78 -3.89 17.33
C VAL A 111 4.26 -3.66 18.74
N ASN A 112 3.56 -2.57 18.99
CA ASN A 112 2.92 -2.31 20.27
C ASN A 112 1.54 -3.03 20.32
N GLU A 113 1.48 -4.17 20.98
CA GLU A 113 0.27 -5.02 21.03
C GLU A 113 -0.90 -4.40 21.83
N ASN A 114 -0.72 -3.25 22.49
CA ASN A 114 -1.81 -2.51 23.12
C ASN A 114 -2.73 -1.80 22.10
N TYR A 115 -2.32 -1.74 20.83
CA TYR A 115 -3.08 -1.15 19.74
C TYR A 115 -3.43 -2.20 18.70
N ARG A 116 -4.45 -1.92 17.88
CA ARG A 116 -4.91 -2.86 16.84
C ARG A 116 -3.81 -3.15 15.82
N VAL A 117 -3.63 -4.44 15.54
CA VAL A 117 -2.60 -4.94 14.62
C VAL A 117 -3.21 -5.91 13.61
N TYR A 118 -2.78 -5.81 12.34
CA TYR A 118 -3.08 -6.81 11.30
C TYR A 118 -1.82 -7.09 10.48
N ASN A 119 -1.74 -8.29 9.91
CA ASN A 119 -0.78 -8.51 8.83
C ASN A 119 -1.30 -7.86 7.55
N PHE A 120 -0.41 -7.55 6.60
CA PHE A 120 -0.80 -6.90 5.33
C PHE A 120 -1.92 -7.67 4.62
N GLY A 121 -1.78 -9.00 4.49
CA GLY A 121 -2.78 -9.84 3.85
C GLY A 121 -4.13 -9.83 4.57
N ASP A 122 -4.11 -9.89 5.91
CA ASP A 122 -5.31 -9.94 6.75
C ASP A 122 -6.07 -8.61 6.75
N SER A 123 -5.42 -7.52 6.37
CA SER A 123 -6.06 -6.20 6.23
C SER A 123 -6.85 -6.04 4.92
N LYS A 124 -6.74 -6.99 3.99
CA LYS A 124 -7.48 -6.95 2.71
C LYS A 124 -9.00 -6.95 2.97
N GLY A 125 -9.72 -6.05 2.32
CA GLY A 125 -11.16 -5.85 2.53
C GLY A 125 -11.51 -4.89 3.67
N LEU A 126 -10.58 -4.60 4.59
CA LEU A 126 -10.79 -3.65 5.67
C LEU A 126 -10.46 -2.21 5.23
N GLN A 127 -10.87 -1.26 6.08
CA GLN A 127 -10.52 0.16 5.94
C GLN A 127 -10.35 0.79 7.31
N PHE A 128 -9.44 1.76 7.39
CA PHE A 128 -9.08 2.43 8.64
C PHE A 128 -8.92 3.93 8.40
N GLU A 129 -9.14 4.73 9.43
CA GLU A 129 -8.89 6.17 9.35
C GLU A 129 -7.41 6.45 9.07
N ARG A 130 -6.51 5.78 9.81
CA ARG A 130 -5.06 5.89 9.70
C ARG A 130 -4.39 4.54 9.84
N VAL A 131 -3.26 4.35 9.15
CA VAL A 131 -2.43 3.16 9.29
C VAL A 131 -0.98 3.52 9.63
N LEU A 132 -0.35 2.67 10.44
CA LEU A 132 1.07 2.70 10.73
C LEU A 132 1.70 1.41 10.17
N ILE A 133 2.57 1.55 9.18
CA ILE A 133 3.15 0.42 8.46
C ILE A 133 4.56 0.14 8.96
N TYR A 134 4.82 -1.12 9.33
CA TYR A 134 6.15 -1.65 9.62
C TYR A 134 6.70 -2.31 8.35
N PRO A 135 7.56 -1.63 7.60
CA PRO A 135 8.02 -2.13 6.31
C PRO A 135 9.02 -3.27 6.45
N THR A 136 9.03 -4.17 5.49
CA THR A 136 10.09 -5.18 5.35
C THR A 136 11.33 -4.57 4.70
N ASN A 137 12.48 -5.25 4.79
CA ASN A 137 13.72 -4.79 4.14
C ASN A 137 13.57 -4.53 2.63
N PRO A 138 12.88 -5.37 1.83
CA PRO A 138 12.61 -5.05 0.43
C PRO A 138 11.83 -3.75 0.23
N ILE A 139 10.84 -3.47 1.09
CA ILE A 139 10.07 -2.22 1.05
C ILE A 139 10.95 -1.02 1.39
N LEU A 140 11.79 -1.12 2.43
CA LEU A 140 12.75 -0.05 2.79
C LEU A 140 13.71 0.26 1.64
N LYS A 141 14.28 -0.76 0.99
CA LYS A 141 15.15 -0.58 -0.19
C LYS A 141 14.42 0.10 -1.34
N TRP A 142 13.16 -0.26 -1.58
CA TRP A 142 12.34 0.38 -2.60
C TRP A 142 12.05 1.86 -2.24
N ILE A 143 11.75 2.17 -0.98
CA ILE A 143 11.58 3.55 -0.52
C ILE A 143 12.85 4.39 -0.75
N GLU A 144 14.02 3.81 -0.50
CA GLU A 144 15.31 4.45 -0.73
C GLU A 144 15.61 4.67 -2.22
N ASN A 145 15.20 3.71 -3.06
CA ASN A 145 15.36 3.77 -4.52
C ASN A 145 14.08 3.26 -5.21
N PRO A 146 13.11 4.14 -5.50
CA PRO A 146 11.82 3.76 -6.12
C PRO A 146 11.95 3.17 -7.54
N GLU A 147 13.10 3.36 -8.22
CA GLU A 147 13.40 2.73 -9.51
C GLU A 147 13.70 1.23 -9.35
N SER A 148 14.01 0.78 -8.14
CA SER A 148 14.19 -0.64 -7.85
C SER A 148 12.86 -1.38 -7.92
N LYS A 149 12.88 -2.62 -8.45
CA LYS A 149 11.66 -3.43 -8.53
C LYS A 149 11.36 -4.10 -7.20
N LEU A 150 10.17 -3.89 -6.66
CA LEU A 150 9.61 -4.74 -5.63
C LEU A 150 9.14 -6.07 -6.23
N VAL A 151 9.48 -7.18 -5.58
CA VAL A 151 8.94 -8.51 -5.91
C VAL A 151 7.42 -8.49 -5.76
N ASP A 152 6.71 -9.16 -6.68
CA ASP A 152 5.25 -9.08 -6.82
C ASP A 152 4.48 -9.26 -5.49
N LEU A 153 4.86 -10.24 -4.68
CA LEU A 153 4.19 -10.49 -3.41
C LEU A 153 4.41 -9.34 -2.39
N SER A 154 5.63 -8.83 -2.30
CA SER A 154 5.95 -7.67 -1.44
C SER A 154 5.26 -6.41 -1.91
N ARG A 155 5.19 -6.21 -3.23
CA ARG A 155 4.50 -5.10 -3.87
C ARG A 155 3.01 -5.11 -3.56
N SER A 156 2.34 -6.25 -3.80
CA SER A 156 0.92 -6.39 -3.55
C SER A 156 0.57 -6.25 -2.06
N GLY A 157 1.37 -6.84 -1.16
CA GLY A 157 1.16 -6.68 0.27
C GLY A 157 1.30 -5.23 0.73
N PHE A 158 2.33 -4.52 0.24
CA PHE A 158 2.54 -3.12 0.58
C PHE A 158 1.47 -2.21 -0.03
N TYR A 159 1.08 -2.45 -1.27
CA TYR A 159 -0.04 -1.77 -1.93
C TYR A 159 -1.34 -1.92 -1.13
N VAL A 160 -1.67 -3.16 -0.72
CA VAL A 160 -2.83 -3.42 0.14
C VAL A 160 -2.73 -2.62 1.43
N ALA A 161 -1.62 -2.69 2.15
CA ALA A 161 -1.44 -1.98 3.42
C ALA A 161 -1.67 -0.48 3.28
N VAL A 162 -1.07 0.16 2.27
CA VAL A 162 -1.20 1.61 2.01
C VAL A 162 -2.64 1.98 1.68
N THR A 163 -3.31 1.21 0.84
CA THR A 163 -4.69 1.50 0.39
C THR A 163 -5.76 1.19 1.44
N ARG A 164 -5.39 0.78 2.66
CA ARG A 164 -6.35 0.62 3.77
C ARG A 164 -6.69 1.94 4.44
N ALA A 165 -5.85 2.96 4.29
CA ALA A 165 -6.03 4.23 4.96
C ALA A 165 -6.99 5.16 4.21
N LYS A 166 -7.80 5.91 4.99
CA LYS A 166 -8.60 7.04 4.48
C LYS A 166 -7.78 8.33 4.49
N HIS A 167 -7.18 8.68 5.64
CA HIS A 167 -6.54 9.97 5.89
C HIS A 167 -5.03 9.92 5.80
N SER A 168 -4.39 9.00 6.54
CA SER A 168 -2.93 9.00 6.59
C SER A 168 -2.31 7.61 6.68
N VAL A 169 -1.11 7.52 6.12
CA VAL A 169 -0.21 6.39 6.17
C VAL A 169 1.10 6.84 6.78
N ALA A 170 1.46 6.33 7.96
CA ALA A 170 2.79 6.49 8.51
C ALA A 170 3.62 5.22 8.25
N ILE A 171 4.87 5.38 7.85
CA ILE A 171 5.78 4.27 7.57
C ILE A 171 6.96 4.37 8.52
N VAL A 172 7.16 3.32 9.32
CA VAL A 172 8.26 3.26 10.28
C VAL A 172 9.58 3.03 9.55
N CYS A 173 10.55 3.93 9.74
CA CYS A 173 11.89 3.75 9.18
C CYS A 173 12.96 4.34 10.09
N ASP A 174 14.20 3.87 9.93
CA ASP A 174 15.34 4.42 10.65
C ASP A 174 15.74 5.79 10.09
N LYS A 175 16.31 6.65 10.94
CA LYS A 175 16.76 8.02 10.56
C LYS A 175 17.65 8.06 9.32
N LYS A 176 18.46 7.02 9.08
CA LYS A 176 19.32 6.91 7.90
C LYS A 176 18.55 6.88 6.57
N PHE A 177 17.30 6.39 6.59
CA PHE A 177 16.44 6.37 5.40
C PHE A 177 15.68 7.70 5.21
N LEU A 178 15.72 8.58 6.20
CA LEU A 178 15.09 9.90 6.17
C LEU A 178 15.97 10.96 5.49
N ASN A 179 16.97 10.57 4.71
CA ASN A 179 17.78 11.52 3.96
C ASN A 179 16.89 12.27 2.97
N ARG A 180 16.58 13.54 3.33
CA ARG A 180 15.61 14.42 2.67
C ARG A 180 15.87 14.59 1.17
N ASP A 181 17.10 14.48 0.74
CA ASP A 181 17.48 14.70 -0.66
C ASP A 181 17.12 13.54 -1.57
N LYS A 182 17.04 12.32 -1.03
CA LYS A 182 16.63 11.11 -1.78
C LYS A 182 15.14 10.83 -1.71
N ILE A 183 14.41 11.40 -0.73
CA ILE A 183 12.99 11.10 -0.45
C ILE A 183 12.09 12.25 -0.92
N LYS A 184 12.60 13.20 -1.67
CA LYS A 184 11.89 14.40 -2.17
C LYS A 184 10.50 14.21 -2.78
N PRO A 185 10.09 13.06 -3.35
CA PRO A 185 8.70 12.94 -3.80
C PRO A 185 7.71 12.63 -2.67
N PHE A 186 8.18 12.31 -1.47
CA PHE A 186 7.33 12.00 -0.34
C PHE A 186 7.39 13.16 0.65
N LEU A 187 6.36 14.01 0.65
CA LEU A 187 6.26 15.14 1.54
C LEU A 187 6.29 14.66 2.99
N LEU A 188 7.37 14.93 3.66
CA LEU A 188 7.43 14.89 5.12
C LEU A 188 6.71 16.16 5.61
N PRO A 189 5.71 16.07 6.49
CA PRO A 189 5.22 17.25 7.16
C PRO A 189 6.36 17.74 8.04
N GLU A 190 6.95 18.87 7.71
CA GLU A 190 8.01 19.49 8.52
C GLU A 190 7.55 19.71 9.97
N ASP A 191 6.26 19.95 10.17
CA ASP A 191 5.64 20.20 11.46
C ASP A 191 5.67 19.03 12.45
N PHE A 192 5.72 17.76 11.98
CA PHE A 192 5.71 16.61 12.89
C PHE A 192 7.07 16.39 13.57
N PHE A 193 8.15 16.88 12.97
CA PHE A 193 9.51 16.73 13.49
C PHE A 193 9.93 17.88 14.43
N TYR A 194 9.21 19.01 14.41
CA TYR A 194 9.61 20.25 15.11
C TYR A 194 8.66 20.69 16.22
N LYS A 195 7.53 20.01 16.44
CA LYS A 195 6.58 20.36 17.50
C LYS A 195 6.72 19.56 18.79
N LEU A 196 7.89 18.94 19.00
CA LEU A 196 8.21 18.26 20.26
C LEU A 196 9.57 18.71 20.76
#